data_ef94abcafbe417e6148d44eb5d389c52
#
_entry.id   ef94abcafbe417e6148d44eb5d389c52
#
_cell.length_a   1.000
_cell.length_b   1.000
_cell.length_c   1.000
_cell.angle_alpha   90.00
_cell.angle_beta   90.00
_cell.angle_gamma   90.00
#
_symmetry.space_group_name_H-M   'P 1'
#
loop_
_entity.id
_entity.type
_entity.pdbx_description
1 polymer ?
#
loop_
_entity_poly.entity_id
_entity_poly.type
_entity_poly.pdbx_seq_one_letter_code
_entity_poly.pdbx_strand_id
1 'polypeptide(L)'
;FKISRVYLVFLIGLGILGCQPQSSSVAIPETDQNVQIENEAVPLKRAAKVVCEIEGCIRFDLQTVDTNIDWINQYFVERIQHTEPVAFIKVIQKNPKKAHEPHYLDQRTIKVEFMAQRAHLATFALKSSNLPRNHAQPMTHTEYINFDLQQKKRLALHQFLFNGSEQKLLEVMYRANAPWLNKQGIQRQQLKLSDNYYFDSSGLVIVYPAGELAPTAAGMPELKVPYAD
;
A
#
# COMPACT_ATOMS: atom_id res chain seq x y z
N PHE A 1 32.14 -15.18 -94.07
CA PHE A 1 30.98 -15.95 -94.49
C PHE A 1 29.87 -15.92 -93.42
N LYS A 2 28.69 -15.45 -93.90
CA LYS A 2 27.33 -15.56 -93.32
C LYS A 2 27.08 -14.79 -92.00
N ILE A 3 26.47 -13.61 -92.06
CA ILE A 3 25.05 -13.26 -92.17
C ILE A 3 24.17 -14.09 -91.26
N SER A 4 23.62 -13.48 -90.24
CA SER A 4 22.16 -13.48 -90.10
C SER A 4 21.63 -12.80 -88.80
N ARG A 5 20.90 -11.80 -89.07
CA ARG A 5 19.56 -11.44 -88.55
C ARG A 5 19.43 -11.03 -87.06
N VAL A 6 19.29 -9.75 -87.00
CA VAL A 6 18.60 -8.99 -85.95
C VAL A 6 17.15 -9.44 -85.85
N TYR A 7 16.72 -9.78 -84.62
CA TYR A 7 15.33 -9.72 -84.27
C TYR A 7 15.17 -8.82 -83.05
N LEU A 8 14.59 -7.69 -83.35
CA LEU A 8 14.12 -6.71 -82.38
C LEU A 8 12.82 -7.22 -81.79
N VAL A 9 12.83 -7.60 -80.54
CA VAL A 9 11.58 -7.93 -79.77
C VAL A 9 11.33 -6.80 -78.82
N PHE A 10 10.33 -6.01 -79.12
CA PHE A 10 9.71 -5.02 -78.25
C PHE A 10 8.91 -5.79 -77.19
N LEU A 11 9.34 -5.81 -75.93
CA LEU A 11 8.56 -6.22 -74.82
C LEU A 11 8.05 -5.00 -74.07
N ILE A 12 6.75 -4.80 -74.23
CA ILE A 12 5.96 -3.79 -73.49
C ILE A 12 5.91 -4.26 -72.02
N GLY A 13 6.62 -3.57 -71.15
CA GLY A 13 6.52 -3.78 -69.70
C GLY A 13 5.25 -3.14 -69.17
N LEU A 14 4.25 -3.92 -68.82
CA LEU A 14 3.13 -3.49 -67.99
C LEU A 14 3.68 -3.19 -66.57
N GLY A 15 3.69 -1.94 -66.20
CA GLY A 15 3.93 -1.48 -64.84
C GLY A 15 2.76 -1.90 -63.93
N ILE A 16 2.97 -2.90 -63.14
CA ILE A 16 2.07 -3.22 -62.03
C ILE A 16 2.40 -2.24 -60.89
N LEU A 17 1.53 -1.24 -60.71
CA LEU A 17 1.51 -0.40 -59.51
C LEU A 17 1.03 -1.29 -58.34
N GLY A 18 2.00 -1.93 -57.70
CA GLY A 18 1.78 -2.59 -56.44
C GLY A 18 1.53 -1.58 -55.35
N CYS A 19 0.26 -1.39 -54.92
CA CYS A 19 -0.04 -0.79 -53.64
C CYS A 19 0.55 -1.71 -52.56
N GLN A 20 1.69 -1.34 -52.00
CA GLN A 20 2.14 -1.88 -50.73
C GLN A 20 1.16 -1.42 -49.67
N PRO A 21 0.49 -2.35 -48.90
CA PRO A 21 -0.19 -1.93 -47.69
C PRO A 21 0.88 -1.44 -46.72
N GLN A 22 0.85 -0.15 -46.46
CA GLN A 22 1.59 0.45 -45.37
C GLN A 22 1.09 -0.19 -44.11
N SER A 23 1.80 -1.19 -43.59
CA SER A 23 1.61 -1.71 -42.24
C SER A 23 1.89 -0.55 -41.30
N SER A 24 0.84 0.17 -40.94
CA SER A 24 0.86 1.01 -39.77
C SER A 24 1.09 0.06 -38.61
N SER A 25 2.35 -0.12 -38.23
CA SER A 25 2.70 -0.64 -36.93
C SER A 25 2.11 0.38 -35.95
N VAL A 26 0.90 0.07 -35.47
CA VAL A 26 0.38 0.67 -34.25
C VAL A 26 1.45 0.31 -33.24
N ALA A 27 2.28 1.28 -32.89
CA ALA A 27 3.14 1.19 -31.73
C ALA A 27 2.20 0.96 -30.55
N ILE A 28 2.08 -0.29 -30.15
CA ILE A 28 1.54 -0.64 -28.82
C ILE A 28 2.44 0.17 -27.88
N PRO A 29 1.89 1.08 -27.07
CA PRO A 29 2.72 1.77 -26.10
C PRO A 29 3.37 0.70 -25.24
N GLU A 30 4.71 0.60 -25.32
CA GLU A 30 5.54 -0.13 -24.38
C GLU A 30 5.39 0.54 -23.00
N THR A 31 4.34 0.22 -22.30
CA THR A 31 4.09 0.72 -20.94
C THR A 31 3.50 -0.37 -20.11
N ASP A 32 4.25 -1.45 -19.99
CA ASP A 32 4.08 -2.35 -18.86
C ASP A 32 5.47 -2.76 -18.33
N GLN A 33 6.34 -1.77 -18.17
CA GLN A 33 7.49 -1.94 -17.31
C GLN A 33 6.92 -2.01 -15.89
N ASN A 34 6.91 -3.22 -15.37
CA ASN A 34 6.56 -3.50 -13.98
C ASN A 34 7.56 -2.73 -13.12
N VAL A 35 7.22 -1.50 -12.75
CA VAL A 35 8.10 -0.62 -11.97
C VAL A 35 8.39 -1.32 -10.65
N GLN A 36 9.64 -1.72 -10.45
CA GLN A 36 10.08 -2.30 -9.18
C GLN A 36 10.27 -1.18 -8.16
N ILE A 37 9.68 -1.34 -6.99
CA ILE A 37 9.82 -0.37 -5.89
C ILE A 37 11.19 -0.50 -5.26
N GLU A 38 11.96 0.59 -5.33
CA GLU A 38 13.11 0.84 -4.47
C GLU A 38 12.62 1.64 -3.28
N ASN A 39 13.10 1.34 -2.07
CA ASN A 39 12.60 2.00 -0.87
C ASN A 39 13.67 2.14 0.21
N GLU A 40 13.58 3.22 0.98
CA GLU A 40 14.39 3.49 2.16
C GLU A 40 13.51 4.13 3.25
N ALA A 41 13.70 3.73 4.51
CA ALA A 41 13.05 4.37 5.63
C ALA A 41 13.76 5.68 5.98
N VAL A 42 13.04 6.79 5.98
CA VAL A 42 13.60 8.10 6.24
C VAL A 42 12.81 8.86 7.32
N PRO A 43 13.48 9.66 8.16
CA PRO A 43 12.79 10.56 9.09
C PRO A 43 11.91 11.55 8.34
N LEU A 44 10.71 11.80 8.84
CA LEU A 44 9.80 12.75 8.23
C LEU A 44 10.32 14.18 8.40
N LYS A 45 10.59 14.85 7.27
CA LYS A 45 11.09 16.23 7.24
C LYS A 45 10.04 17.19 7.78
N ARG A 46 10.51 18.30 8.42
CA ARG A 46 9.69 19.37 8.97
C ARG A 46 8.83 19.02 10.19
N ALA A 47 8.79 17.76 10.64
CA ALA A 47 8.14 17.41 11.89
C ALA A 47 8.98 17.85 13.08
N ALA A 48 8.33 18.43 14.09
CA ALA A 48 8.98 18.71 15.36
C ALA A 48 9.23 17.41 16.12
N LYS A 49 10.40 17.27 16.74
CA LYS A 49 10.72 16.10 17.58
C LYS A 49 10.01 16.14 18.93
N VAL A 50 9.74 17.32 19.45
CA VAL A 50 9.04 17.55 20.71
C VAL A 50 8.17 18.78 20.58
N VAL A 51 6.93 18.67 21.02
CA VAL A 51 5.99 19.79 21.13
C VAL A 51 5.47 19.84 22.55
N CYS A 52 5.52 21.01 23.18
CA CYS A 52 5.06 21.20 24.54
C CYS A 52 3.91 22.20 24.61
N GLU A 53 2.85 21.81 25.31
CA GLU A 53 1.69 22.61 25.65
C GLU A 53 1.59 22.79 27.17
N ILE A 54 0.53 23.43 27.66
CA ILE A 54 0.34 23.69 29.11
C ILE A 54 0.24 22.35 29.88
N GLU A 55 -0.39 21.34 29.28
CA GLU A 55 -0.68 20.07 29.92
C GLU A 55 0.48 19.07 29.88
N GLY A 56 1.47 19.28 29.03
CA GLY A 56 2.61 18.38 28.88
C GLY A 56 3.30 18.49 27.53
N CYS A 57 4.21 17.56 27.29
CA CYS A 57 4.94 17.51 26.05
C CYS A 57 4.67 16.18 25.32
N ILE A 58 4.75 16.23 24.01
CA ILE A 58 4.67 15.05 23.15
C ILE A 58 6.00 14.91 22.41
N ARG A 59 6.61 13.74 22.49
CA ARG A 59 7.78 13.37 21.68
C ARG A 59 7.29 12.60 20.45
N PHE A 60 7.74 13.03 19.29
CA PHE A 60 7.43 12.41 18.02
C PHE A 60 8.65 11.68 17.45
N ASP A 61 8.47 10.44 17.02
CA ASP A 61 9.35 9.69 16.14
C ASP A 61 8.57 9.32 14.89
N LEU A 62 8.62 10.20 13.88
CA LEU A 62 7.86 10.07 12.65
C LEU A 62 8.80 9.71 11.51
N GLN A 63 8.62 8.51 10.96
CA GLN A 63 9.39 7.99 9.84
C GLN A 63 8.43 7.64 8.70
N THR A 64 8.83 8.02 7.49
CA THR A 64 8.15 7.66 6.25
C THR A 64 9.06 6.77 5.41
N VAL A 65 8.56 6.34 4.29
CA VAL A 65 9.33 5.67 3.25
C VAL A 65 9.66 6.67 2.15
N ASP A 66 10.88 6.62 1.63
CA ASP A 66 11.28 7.26 0.38
C ASP A 66 11.40 6.18 -0.68
N THR A 67 10.62 6.32 -1.74
CA THR A 67 10.57 5.35 -2.85
C THR A 67 10.91 6.06 -4.16
N ASN A 68 11.20 5.28 -5.20
CA ASN A 68 11.32 5.78 -6.58
C ASN A 68 9.96 6.19 -7.20
N ILE A 69 8.87 6.27 -6.40
CA ILE A 69 7.51 6.62 -6.85
C ILE A 69 6.97 7.80 -6.04
N ASP A 70 7.09 9.00 -6.57
CA ASP A 70 6.79 10.27 -5.87
C ASP A 70 5.39 10.34 -5.26
N TRP A 71 4.34 9.85 -5.95
CA TRP A 71 2.98 9.94 -5.43
C TRP A 71 2.76 9.03 -4.21
N ILE A 72 3.52 7.93 -4.06
CA ILE A 72 3.51 7.09 -2.85
C ILE A 72 4.16 7.84 -1.70
N ASN A 73 5.31 8.47 -1.95
CA ASN A 73 6.02 9.28 -0.96
C ASN A 73 5.13 10.41 -0.45
N GLN A 74 4.47 11.12 -1.37
CA GLN A 74 3.53 12.19 -1.04
C GLN A 74 2.34 11.68 -0.22
N TYR A 75 1.74 10.55 -0.62
CA TYR A 75 0.63 9.93 0.10
C TYR A 75 0.96 9.70 1.58
N PHE A 76 2.13 9.11 1.88
CA PHE A 76 2.51 8.83 3.27
C PHE A 76 2.84 10.10 4.05
N VAL A 77 3.49 11.08 3.42
CA VAL A 77 3.74 12.38 4.05
C VAL A 77 2.43 13.05 4.46
N GLU A 78 1.47 13.15 3.54
CA GLU A 78 0.15 13.74 3.80
C GLU A 78 -0.63 12.95 4.86
N ARG A 79 -0.59 11.61 4.79
CA ARG A 79 -1.24 10.73 5.76
C ARG A 79 -0.73 10.95 7.17
N ILE A 80 0.60 11.05 7.35
CA ILE A 80 1.22 11.30 8.66
C ILE A 80 0.91 12.72 9.15
N GLN A 81 0.97 13.72 8.27
CA GLN A 81 0.62 15.10 8.61
C GLN A 81 -0.83 15.23 9.09
N HIS A 82 -1.73 14.50 8.45
CA HIS A 82 -3.15 14.48 8.85
C HIS A 82 -3.37 13.75 10.18
N THR A 83 -2.59 12.71 10.46
CA THR A 83 -2.69 11.91 11.69
C THR A 83 -2.09 12.65 12.89
N GLU A 84 -0.98 13.34 12.70
CA GLU A 84 -0.23 14.04 13.76
C GLU A 84 -0.02 15.53 13.42
N PRO A 85 -1.09 16.32 13.24
CA PRO A 85 -0.97 17.70 12.78
C PRO A 85 -0.16 18.57 13.74
N VAL A 86 -0.19 18.27 15.05
CA VAL A 86 0.54 19.01 16.09
C VAL A 86 2.05 18.96 15.86
N ALA A 87 2.58 17.88 15.28
CA ALA A 87 4.01 17.77 14.97
C ALA A 87 4.49 18.78 13.91
N PHE A 88 3.57 19.40 13.15
CA PHE A 88 3.87 20.31 12.04
C PHE A 88 3.52 21.77 12.31
N ILE A 89 2.92 22.04 13.47
CA ILE A 89 2.63 23.42 13.89
C ILE A 89 3.90 24.04 14.47
N LYS A 90 4.21 25.28 14.08
CA LYS A 90 5.26 26.07 14.73
C LYS A 90 4.79 26.47 16.13
N VAL A 91 4.98 25.59 17.10
CA VAL A 91 4.66 25.89 18.50
C VAL A 91 5.86 26.60 19.12
N ILE A 92 5.62 27.80 19.69
CA ILE A 92 6.59 28.45 20.52
C ILE A 92 6.66 27.65 21.83
N GLN A 93 7.77 26.95 22.06
CA GLN A 93 7.99 26.19 23.30
C GLN A 93 7.90 27.10 24.53
N LYS A 94 6.77 27.06 25.22
CA LYS A 94 6.57 27.85 26.43
C LYS A 94 7.32 27.31 27.67
N ASN A 95 7.75 26.03 27.63
CA ASN A 95 8.45 25.36 28.73
C ASN A 95 9.48 24.33 28.29
N PRO A 96 10.66 24.74 27.78
CA PRO A 96 11.67 23.79 27.28
C PRO A 96 12.25 22.88 28.39
N LYS A 97 12.17 23.26 29.67
CA LYS A 97 12.63 22.42 30.79
C LYS A 97 11.82 21.15 30.95
N LYS A 98 10.50 21.17 30.71
CA LYS A 98 9.63 19.97 30.78
C LYS A 98 9.87 18.99 29.65
N ALA A 99 10.43 19.41 28.52
CA ALA A 99 10.74 18.57 27.37
C ALA A 99 11.82 17.51 27.68
N HIS A 100 12.55 17.65 28.76
CA HIS A 100 13.64 16.75 29.16
C HIS A 100 13.25 15.79 30.28
N GLU A 101 12.08 15.95 30.88
CA GLU A 101 11.63 15.12 31.99
C GLU A 101 10.73 13.97 31.44
N PRO A 102 11.15 12.68 31.57
CA PRO A 102 10.40 11.54 31.03
C PRO A 102 8.96 11.45 31.51
N HIS A 103 8.68 11.90 32.74
CA HIS A 103 7.37 11.85 33.37
C HIS A 103 6.31 12.78 32.77
N TYR A 104 6.72 13.71 31.91
CA TYR A 104 5.84 14.66 31.25
C TYR A 104 5.73 14.46 29.73
N LEU A 105 6.29 13.35 29.22
CA LEU A 105 6.34 13.08 27.80
C LEU A 105 5.40 11.95 27.39
N ASP A 106 4.39 12.30 26.61
CA ASP A 106 3.72 11.32 25.76
C ASP A 106 4.66 11.00 24.58
N GLN A 107 4.65 9.75 24.11
CA GLN A 107 5.46 9.36 22.97
C GLN A 107 4.56 8.89 21.86
N ARG A 108 4.76 9.42 20.66
CA ARG A 108 4.06 9.01 19.44
C ARG A 108 5.05 8.63 18.37
N THR A 109 4.91 7.42 17.88
CA THR A 109 5.75 6.86 16.83
C THR A 109 4.89 6.50 15.64
N ILE A 110 5.31 6.90 14.44
CA ILE A 110 4.75 6.41 13.19
C ILE A 110 5.91 5.95 12.32
N LYS A 111 5.78 4.74 11.75
CA LYS A 111 6.74 4.18 10.80
C LYS A 111 6.00 3.61 9.61
N VAL A 112 6.47 3.94 8.41
CA VAL A 112 6.01 3.35 7.17
C VAL A 112 7.06 2.36 6.70
N GLU A 113 6.64 1.13 6.40
CA GLU A 113 7.50 0.06 5.90
C GLU A 113 6.93 -0.50 4.60
N PHE A 114 7.78 -0.66 3.59
CA PHE A 114 7.44 -1.43 2.41
C PHE A 114 7.46 -2.92 2.75
N MET A 115 6.38 -3.63 2.44
CA MET A 115 6.22 -5.04 2.79
C MET A 115 6.49 -5.96 1.60
N ALA A 116 5.84 -5.70 0.48
CA ALA A 116 5.94 -6.57 -0.69
C ALA A 116 5.40 -5.86 -1.95
N GLN A 117 5.86 -6.36 -3.10
CA GLN A 117 5.28 -6.06 -4.40
C GLN A 117 4.99 -7.35 -5.14
N ARG A 118 3.81 -7.42 -5.76
CA ARG A 118 3.40 -8.50 -6.67
C ARG A 118 2.83 -7.90 -7.93
N ALA A 119 3.55 -8.01 -9.03
CA ALA A 119 3.22 -7.32 -10.27
C ALA A 119 2.98 -5.81 -10.01
N HIS A 120 1.78 -5.30 -10.30
CA HIS A 120 1.40 -3.91 -10.07
C HIS A 120 0.83 -3.62 -8.67
N LEU A 121 0.70 -4.62 -7.81
CA LEU A 121 0.22 -4.44 -6.44
C LEU A 121 1.38 -4.25 -5.48
N ALA A 122 1.40 -3.13 -4.76
CA ALA A 122 2.37 -2.83 -3.71
C ALA A 122 1.69 -2.71 -2.35
N THR A 123 2.25 -3.35 -1.33
CA THR A 123 1.75 -3.34 0.05
C THR A 123 2.74 -2.64 0.97
N PHE A 124 2.24 -1.72 1.77
CA PHE A 124 2.96 -1.04 2.83
C PHE A 124 2.28 -1.25 4.18
N ALA A 125 3.05 -1.21 5.26
CA ALA A 125 2.55 -1.17 6.63
C ALA A 125 2.83 0.20 7.24
N LEU A 126 1.78 0.89 7.70
CA LEU A 126 1.88 2.08 8.53
C LEU A 126 1.66 1.65 9.97
N LYS A 127 2.74 1.61 10.73
CA LYS A 127 2.76 1.23 12.14
C LYS A 127 2.72 2.47 13.00
N SER A 128 1.76 2.56 13.91
CA SER A 128 1.65 3.63 14.88
C SER A 128 1.71 3.10 16.30
N SER A 129 2.29 3.90 17.19
CA SER A 129 2.41 3.59 18.61
C SER A 129 2.20 4.86 19.42
N ASN A 130 1.32 4.78 20.40
CA ASN A 130 1.06 5.86 21.33
C ASN A 130 1.33 5.37 22.76
N LEU A 131 2.31 5.93 23.42
CA LEU A 131 2.64 5.68 24.83
C LEU A 131 2.34 6.94 25.64
N PRO A 132 1.17 7.04 26.29
CA PRO A 132 0.89 8.12 27.20
C PRO A 132 1.83 8.07 28.41
N ARG A 133 2.23 9.23 28.93
CA ARG A 133 3.17 9.37 30.07
C ARG A 133 2.84 8.53 31.31
N ASN A 134 1.58 8.20 31.51
CA ASN A 134 1.11 7.42 32.67
C ASN A 134 0.89 5.94 32.36
N HIS A 135 1.28 5.45 31.19
CA HIS A 135 1.10 4.06 30.79
C HIS A 135 2.44 3.34 30.70
N ALA A 136 2.45 2.07 31.13
CA ALA A 136 3.65 1.22 31.06
C ALA A 136 3.85 0.59 29.68
N GLN A 137 2.79 0.50 28.87
CA GLN A 137 2.86 -0.14 27.55
C GLN A 137 2.21 0.76 26.51
N PRO A 138 2.76 0.80 25.30
CA PRO A 138 2.20 1.56 24.21
C PRO A 138 0.95 0.87 23.64
N MET A 139 0.01 1.68 23.19
CA MET A 139 -1.05 1.24 22.29
C MET A 139 -0.54 1.24 20.87
N THR A 140 -0.52 0.10 20.22
CA THR A 140 0.00 -0.06 18.86
C THR A 140 -1.12 -0.35 17.87
N HIS A 141 -0.95 0.14 16.64
CA HIS A 141 -1.82 -0.13 15.53
C HIS A 141 -1.01 -0.28 14.25
N THR A 142 -1.39 -1.23 13.39
CA THR A 142 -0.80 -1.40 12.06
C THR A 142 -1.92 -1.33 11.02
N GLU A 143 -1.77 -0.38 10.08
CA GLU A 143 -2.62 -0.28 8.90
C GLU A 143 -1.83 -0.78 7.70
N TYR A 144 -2.37 -1.78 6.99
CA TYR A 144 -1.83 -2.23 5.72
C TYR A 144 -2.47 -1.45 4.59
N ILE A 145 -1.65 -0.90 3.72
CA ILE A 145 -2.07 -0.02 2.63
C ILE A 145 -1.60 -0.65 1.32
N ASN A 146 -2.55 -0.95 0.47
CA ASN A 146 -2.31 -1.57 -0.82
C ASN A 146 -2.51 -0.53 -1.93
N PHE A 147 -1.57 -0.48 -2.88
CA PHE A 147 -1.61 0.40 -4.03
C PHE A 147 -1.62 -0.40 -5.33
N ASP A 148 -2.44 0.05 -6.27
CA ASP A 148 -2.31 -0.31 -7.67
C ASP A 148 -1.35 0.69 -8.34
N LEU A 149 -0.18 0.21 -8.75
CA LEU A 149 0.87 1.03 -9.35
C LEU A 149 0.51 1.49 -10.77
N GLN A 150 -0.31 0.73 -11.50
CA GLN A 150 -0.78 1.10 -12.84
C GLN A 150 -1.84 2.21 -12.76
N GLN A 151 -2.82 2.02 -11.86
CA GLN A 151 -3.89 2.99 -11.67
C GLN A 151 -3.52 4.15 -10.75
N LYS A 152 -2.33 4.10 -10.14
CA LYS A 152 -1.80 5.11 -9.19
C LYS A 152 -2.79 5.45 -8.08
N LYS A 153 -3.39 4.45 -7.46
CA LYS A 153 -4.39 4.62 -6.41
C LYS A 153 -4.26 3.60 -5.28
N ARG A 154 -4.76 3.96 -4.09
CA ARG A 154 -5.00 3.00 -3.02
C ARG A 154 -6.12 2.04 -3.43
N LEU A 155 -5.96 0.77 -3.06
CA LEU A 155 -6.96 -0.26 -3.27
C LEU A 155 -7.64 -0.65 -1.95
N ALA A 156 -8.95 -0.50 -1.92
CA ALA A 156 -9.77 -1.06 -0.86
C ALA A 156 -10.12 -2.53 -1.18
N LEU A 157 -10.36 -3.35 -0.15
CA LEU A 157 -10.62 -4.78 -0.32
C LEU A 157 -11.80 -5.05 -1.26
N HIS A 158 -12.89 -4.28 -1.13
CA HIS A 158 -14.08 -4.43 -1.97
C HIS A 158 -13.81 -4.23 -3.47
N GLN A 159 -12.74 -3.52 -3.86
CA GLN A 159 -12.39 -3.30 -5.26
C GLN A 159 -11.79 -4.54 -5.95
N PHE A 160 -11.33 -5.53 -5.16
CA PHE A 160 -10.92 -6.84 -5.67
C PHE A 160 -12.08 -7.83 -5.76
N LEU A 161 -13.19 -7.53 -5.12
CA LEU A 161 -14.30 -8.46 -5.01
C LEU A 161 -15.27 -8.25 -6.17
N PHE A 162 -15.60 -9.34 -6.86
CA PHE A 162 -16.72 -9.32 -7.80
C PHE A 162 -18.04 -9.17 -7.04
N ASN A 163 -19.03 -8.59 -7.67
CA ASN A 163 -20.35 -8.43 -7.09
C ASN A 163 -20.88 -9.76 -6.50
N GLY A 164 -21.25 -9.73 -5.23
CA GLY A 164 -21.77 -10.89 -4.49
C GLY A 164 -20.72 -11.85 -3.93
N SER A 165 -19.42 -11.63 -4.16
CA SER A 165 -18.37 -12.51 -3.62
C SER A 165 -18.01 -12.24 -2.14
N GLU A 166 -18.46 -11.12 -1.56
CA GLU A 166 -18.21 -10.79 -0.15
C GLU A 166 -18.69 -11.88 0.81
N GLN A 167 -19.91 -12.40 0.60
CA GLN A 167 -20.48 -13.44 1.45
C GLN A 167 -19.67 -14.74 1.37
N LYS A 168 -19.20 -15.07 0.16
CA LYS A 168 -18.34 -16.24 -0.06
C LYS A 168 -16.98 -16.06 0.63
N LEU A 169 -16.39 -14.86 0.53
CA LEU A 169 -15.14 -14.54 1.22
C LEU A 169 -15.29 -14.67 2.74
N LEU A 170 -16.35 -14.11 3.32
CA LEU A 170 -16.66 -14.24 4.75
C LEU A 170 -16.84 -15.70 5.17
N GLU A 171 -17.47 -16.53 4.33
CA GLU A 171 -17.64 -17.95 4.60
C GLU A 171 -16.31 -18.72 4.60
N VAL A 172 -15.48 -18.50 3.59
CA VAL A 172 -14.16 -19.13 3.51
C VAL A 172 -13.29 -18.69 4.68
N MET A 173 -13.29 -17.40 4.99
CA MET A 173 -12.56 -16.82 6.12
C MET A 173 -13.00 -17.45 7.45
N TYR A 174 -14.32 -17.57 7.67
CA TYR A 174 -14.84 -18.19 8.89
C TYR A 174 -14.39 -19.65 9.01
N ARG A 175 -14.52 -20.44 7.94
CA ARG A 175 -14.10 -21.86 7.96
C ARG A 175 -12.61 -22.02 8.22
N ALA A 176 -11.80 -21.22 7.56
CA ALA A 176 -10.34 -21.30 7.69
C ALA A 176 -9.86 -20.94 9.12
N ASN A 177 -10.60 -20.10 9.82
CA ASN A 177 -10.24 -19.62 11.15
C ASN A 177 -11.17 -20.12 12.27
N ALA A 178 -12.04 -21.09 11.98
CA ALA A 178 -13.07 -21.59 12.89
C ALA A 178 -12.55 -21.98 14.30
N PRO A 179 -11.40 -22.66 14.46
CA PRO A 179 -10.91 -23.01 15.80
C PRO A 179 -10.66 -21.78 16.67
N TRP A 180 -10.05 -20.74 16.11
CA TRP A 180 -9.80 -19.50 16.85
C TRP A 180 -11.08 -18.70 17.08
N LEU A 181 -11.91 -18.53 16.07
CA LEU A 181 -13.18 -17.79 16.16
C LEU A 181 -14.12 -18.42 17.20
N ASN A 182 -14.26 -19.74 17.21
CA ASN A 182 -15.07 -20.45 18.19
C ASN A 182 -14.54 -20.27 19.62
N LYS A 183 -13.21 -20.30 19.81
CA LYS A 183 -12.59 -20.03 21.11
C LYS A 183 -12.89 -18.63 21.63
N GLN A 184 -13.03 -17.63 20.71
CA GLN A 184 -13.40 -16.26 21.05
C GLN A 184 -14.93 -16.06 21.15
N GLY A 185 -15.75 -17.08 20.87
CA GLY A 185 -17.21 -16.98 20.86
C GLY A 185 -17.77 -16.18 19.68
N ILE A 186 -17.00 -16.02 18.61
CA ILE A 186 -17.36 -15.22 17.45
C ILE A 186 -18.09 -16.10 16.44
N GLN A 187 -19.32 -15.70 16.10
CA GLN A 187 -20.14 -16.36 15.09
C GLN A 187 -19.93 -15.74 13.72
N ARG A 188 -20.20 -16.49 12.65
CA ARG A 188 -20.06 -16.03 11.27
C ARG A 188 -20.79 -14.70 11.00
N GLN A 189 -21.99 -14.53 11.53
CA GLN A 189 -22.82 -13.33 11.33
C GLN A 189 -22.21 -12.05 11.94
N GLN A 190 -21.26 -12.20 12.83
CA GLN A 190 -20.54 -11.09 13.47
C GLN A 190 -19.32 -10.65 12.67
N LEU A 191 -18.85 -11.49 11.74
CA LEU A 191 -17.74 -11.14 10.89
C LEU A 191 -18.14 -10.11 9.84
N LYS A 192 -17.29 -9.10 9.69
CA LYS A 192 -17.35 -8.09 8.61
C LYS A 192 -16.00 -8.04 7.92
N LEU A 193 -15.96 -7.66 6.66
CA LEU A 193 -14.70 -7.43 5.97
C LEU A 193 -14.05 -6.15 6.51
N SER A 194 -12.74 -6.18 6.66
CA SER A 194 -11.91 -5.02 7.00
C SER A 194 -11.09 -4.61 5.78
N ASP A 195 -10.97 -3.31 5.53
CA ASP A 195 -10.06 -2.77 4.51
C ASP A 195 -8.59 -2.77 4.95
N ASN A 196 -8.31 -3.23 6.18
CA ASN A 196 -6.97 -3.49 6.65
C ASN A 196 -6.58 -4.94 6.29
N TYR A 197 -5.89 -5.10 5.17
CA TYR A 197 -5.56 -6.42 4.63
C TYR A 197 -4.21 -6.41 3.91
N TYR A 198 -3.63 -7.59 3.78
CA TYR A 198 -2.44 -7.81 2.96
C TYR A 198 -2.44 -9.23 2.36
N PHE A 199 -1.57 -9.47 1.38
CA PHE A 199 -1.36 -10.76 0.78
C PHE A 199 -0.03 -11.35 1.24
N ASP A 200 -0.05 -12.56 1.79
CA ASP A 200 1.17 -13.32 2.06
C ASP A 200 1.37 -14.45 1.01
N SER A 201 2.35 -15.32 1.23
CA SER A 201 2.65 -16.44 0.33
C SER A 201 1.52 -17.48 0.25
N SER A 202 0.62 -17.52 1.21
CA SER A 202 -0.39 -18.57 1.38
C SER A 202 -1.82 -18.08 1.30
N GLY A 203 -2.07 -16.75 1.22
CA GLY A 203 -3.43 -16.25 1.13
C GLY A 203 -3.58 -14.76 1.33
N LEU A 204 -4.84 -14.34 1.42
CA LEU A 204 -5.27 -13.04 1.86
C LEU A 204 -5.36 -13.05 3.39
N VAL A 205 -4.79 -12.06 4.04
CA VAL A 205 -4.89 -11.84 5.49
C VAL A 205 -5.71 -10.58 5.75
N ILE A 206 -6.79 -10.71 6.51
CA ILE A 206 -7.64 -9.59 6.92
C ILE A 206 -7.35 -9.32 8.40
N VAL A 207 -7.02 -8.06 8.69
CA VAL A 207 -6.55 -7.62 10.01
C VAL A 207 -7.60 -6.73 10.64
N TYR A 208 -7.87 -6.98 11.93
CA TYR A 208 -8.84 -6.20 12.69
C TYR A 208 -8.13 -5.36 13.75
N PRO A 209 -8.60 -4.14 14.01
CA PRO A 209 -8.10 -3.35 15.12
C PRO A 209 -8.27 -4.09 16.46
N ALA A 210 -7.38 -3.82 17.39
CA ALA A 210 -7.48 -4.36 18.75
C ALA A 210 -8.81 -3.93 19.40
N GLY A 211 -9.55 -4.89 19.93
CA GLY A 211 -10.84 -4.66 20.56
C GLY A 211 -12.05 -4.70 19.63
N GLU A 212 -11.87 -4.78 18.30
CA GLU A 212 -13.00 -4.84 17.36
C GLU A 212 -13.58 -6.26 17.26
N LEU A 213 -12.73 -7.25 17.03
CA LEU A 213 -13.16 -8.64 16.83
C LEU A 213 -12.99 -9.49 18.11
N ALA A 214 -12.01 -9.16 18.93
CA ALA A 214 -11.68 -9.85 20.18
C ALA A 214 -11.25 -8.83 21.25
N PRO A 215 -11.18 -9.21 22.54
CA PRO A 215 -10.71 -8.31 23.59
C PRO A 215 -9.35 -7.68 23.23
N THR A 216 -9.12 -6.43 23.63
CA THR A 216 -7.91 -5.66 23.34
C THR A 216 -6.62 -6.41 23.70
N ALA A 217 -6.64 -7.24 24.73
CA ALA A 217 -5.50 -8.08 25.12
C ALA A 217 -5.09 -9.12 24.06
N ALA A 218 -5.97 -9.43 23.10
CA ALA A 218 -5.66 -10.31 21.97
C ALA A 218 -4.84 -9.59 20.87
N GLY A 219 -4.60 -8.28 21.01
CA GLY A 219 -3.93 -7.48 20.01
C GLY A 219 -4.81 -7.25 18.78
N MET A 220 -4.17 -7.19 17.60
CA MET A 220 -4.84 -7.07 16.31
C MET A 220 -5.01 -8.46 15.69
N PRO A 221 -6.22 -9.03 15.68
CA PRO A 221 -6.44 -10.36 15.11
C PRO A 221 -6.25 -10.37 13.60
N GLU A 222 -5.61 -11.44 13.11
CA GLU A 222 -5.39 -11.69 11.70
C GLU A 222 -6.18 -12.94 11.28
N LEU A 223 -7.10 -12.78 10.35
CA LEU A 223 -7.87 -13.89 9.80
C LEU A 223 -7.40 -14.19 8.37
N LYS A 224 -6.94 -15.42 8.17
CA LYS A 224 -6.37 -15.86 6.90
C LYS A 224 -7.43 -16.50 6.01
N VAL A 225 -7.42 -16.12 4.73
CA VAL A 225 -8.16 -16.78 3.66
C VAL A 225 -7.12 -17.41 2.74
N PRO A 226 -6.95 -18.74 2.77
CA PRO A 226 -5.96 -19.42 1.91
C PRO A 226 -6.32 -19.23 0.44
N TYR A 227 -5.30 -19.21 -0.43
CA TYR A 227 -5.54 -19.31 -1.87
C TYR A 227 -6.21 -20.68 -2.11
N ALA A 228 -7.17 -20.70 -3.04
CA ALA A 228 -7.71 -21.97 -3.51
C ALA A 228 -6.62 -22.71 -4.30
N ASP A 229 -6.47 -24.02 -4.04
CA ASP A 229 -5.64 -24.92 -4.82
C ASP A 229 -6.22 -25.12 -6.24
#